data_744097e8f7d53ebb2ec798afdf98cca6
#
_entry.id   744097e8f7d53ebb2ec798afdf98cca6
#
_cell.length_a   1.000
_cell.length_b   1.000
_cell.length_c   1.000
_cell.angle_alpha   90.00
_cell.angle_beta   90.00
_cell.angle_gamma   90.00
#
_symmetry.space_group_name_H-M   'P 1'
#
loop_
_entity.id
_entity.type
_entity.pdbx_description
1 polymer ?
#
loop_
_entity_poly.entity_id
_entity_poly.type
_entity_poly.pdbx_seq_one_letter_code
_entity_poly.pdbx_strand_id
1 'polypeptide(L)'
;MFQGLRPNSIFYVLDKGENPSLTIGQVVSVSNPQPKFPTYTPGQFNPQPMETTVDVVVKLPNEQMEFKQLPSNMQIANSENLVVSESREAMDAEVEAMIRHSKEIVESEPYHKKVMEECAKMRAILNPQIAKDRQQEEDINNLKSEVSGMKGTLTDIKSMLSVALEKVNTKK
;
A
#
# COMPACT_ATOMS: atom_id res chain seq x y z
N MET A 1 27.94 -7.51 -3.48
CA MET A 1 28.15 -6.29 -4.29
C MET A 1 27.83 -6.61 -5.73
N PHE A 2 27.01 -5.81 -6.39
CA PHE A 2 26.51 -6.12 -7.73
C PHE A 2 27.59 -6.32 -8.80
N GLN A 3 28.75 -5.67 -8.67
CA GLN A 3 29.90 -5.93 -9.57
C GLN A 3 30.47 -7.35 -9.47
N GLY A 4 30.20 -8.06 -8.39
CA GLY A 4 30.67 -9.45 -8.18
C GLY A 4 29.72 -10.52 -8.68
N LEU A 5 28.53 -10.12 -9.17
CA LEU A 5 27.54 -11.04 -9.70
C LEU A 5 28.06 -11.79 -10.94
N ARG A 6 27.68 -13.06 -11.03
CA ARG A 6 28.00 -13.94 -12.16
C ARG A 6 26.72 -14.55 -12.73
N PRO A 7 26.71 -14.98 -13.96
CA PRO A 7 25.61 -15.79 -14.49
C PRO A 7 25.29 -16.98 -13.56
N ASN A 8 24.01 -17.25 -13.38
CA ASN A 8 23.42 -18.22 -12.44
C ASN A 8 23.53 -17.87 -10.94
N SER A 9 24.04 -16.68 -10.56
CA SER A 9 23.91 -16.19 -9.17
C SER A 9 22.44 -16.01 -8.80
N ILE A 10 22.11 -16.26 -7.54
CA ILE A 10 20.77 -16.00 -6.99
C ILE A 10 20.58 -14.49 -6.88
N PHE A 11 19.38 -14.04 -7.19
CA PHE A 11 18.99 -12.64 -7.12
C PHE A 11 17.59 -12.52 -6.52
N TYR A 12 17.45 -11.66 -5.53
CA TYR A 12 16.22 -11.42 -4.79
C TYR A 12 15.57 -10.14 -5.27
N VAL A 13 14.27 -10.19 -5.54
CA VAL A 13 13.45 -9.05 -5.95
C VAL A 13 12.26 -8.94 -5.01
N LEU A 14 12.22 -7.91 -4.20
CA LEU A 14 11.14 -7.59 -3.28
C LEU A 14 10.30 -6.48 -3.89
N ASP A 15 9.04 -6.77 -4.14
CA ASP A 15 8.03 -5.76 -4.49
C ASP A 15 7.40 -5.21 -3.21
N LYS A 16 7.43 -3.88 -3.05
CA LYS A 16 6.84 -3.14 -1.90
C LYS A 16 5.49 -2.50 -2.24
N GLY A 17 4.87 -2.88 -3.35
CA GLY A 17 3.56 -2.38 -3.76
C GLY A 17 2.43 -2.72 -2.79
N GLU A 18 1.18 -2.61 -3.25
CA GLU A 18 -0.01 -2.89 -2.42
C GLU A 18 -0.03 -4.31 -1.83
N ASN A 19 0.51 -5.28 -2.58
CA ASN A 19 0.66 -6.67 -2.14
C ASN A 19 2.14 -7.04 -2.14
N PRO A 20 2.87 -6.81 -1.04
CA PRO A 20 4.29 -7.10 -0.97
C PRO A 20 4.60 -8.56 -1.32
N SER A 21 5.58 -8.78 -2.19
CA SER A 21 5.97 -10.11 -2.61
C SER A 21 7.47 -10.22 -2.83
N LEU A 22 8.02 -11.39 -2.50
CA LEU A 22 9.42 -11.71 -2.71
C LEU A 22 9.56 -12.74 -3.83
N THR A 23 10.29 -12.40 -4.88
CA THR A 23 10.59 -13.30 -5.99
C THR A 23 12.09 -13.59 -6.02
N ILE A 24 12.43 -14.84 -6.22
CA ILE A 24 13.82 -15.29 -6.35
C ILE A 24 14.08 -15.60 -7.82
N GLY A 25 15.09 -14.96 -8.39
CA GLY A 25 15.52 -15.16 -9.76
C GLY A 25 16.98 -15.61 -9.86
N GLN A 26 17.42 -15.80 -11.09
CA GLN A 26 18.80 -16.11 -11.42
C GLN A 26 19.36 -15.06 -12.38
N VAL A 27 20.56 -14.60 -12.11
CA VAL A 27 21.28 -13.68 -13.00
C VAL A 27 21.59 -14.37 -14.34
N VAL A 28 21.18 -13.74 -15.42
CA VAL A 28 21.50 -14.18 -16.78
C VAL A 28 22.79 -13.55 -17.25
N SER A 29 22.89 -12.22 -17.09
CA SER A 29 24.08 -11.46 -17.49
C SER A 29 24.24 -10.22 -16.64
N VAL A 30 25.48 -9.74 -16.56
CA VAL A 30 25.86 -8.50 -15.86
C VAL A 30 26.76 -7.70 -16.78
N SER A 31 26.49 -6.41 -16.91
CA SER A 31 27.34 -5.51 -17.70
C SER A 31 28.67 -5.25 -16.99
N ASN A 32 29.66 -4.80 -17.74
CA ASN A 32 30.86 -4.22 -17.12
C ASN A 32 30.49 -2.95 -16.34
N PRO A 33 31.15 -2.69 -15.21
CA PRO A 33 30.95 -1.46 -14.47
C PRO A 33 31.18 -0.21 -15.34
N GLN A 34 30.19 0.66 -15.37
CA GLN A 34 30.23 1.92 -16.12
C GLN A 34 30.15 3.09 -15.16
N PRO A 35 30.87 4.20 -15.41
CA PRO A 35 30.76 5.39 -14.58
C PRO A 35 29.36 5.99 -14.74
N LYS A 36 28.71 6.29 -13.61
CA LYS A 36 27.49 7.07 -13.60
C LYS A 36 27.84 8.53 -13.82
N PHE A 37 27.52 9.04 -15.00
CA PHE A 37 27.78 10.45 -15.30
C PHE A 37 26.80 11.33 -14.49
N PRO A 38 27.29 12.22 -13.61
CA PRO A 38 26.43 13.17 -12.92
C PRO A 38 25.77 14.10 -13.93
N THR A 39 24.50 14.42 -13.73
CA THR A 39 23.81 15.44 -14.53
C THR A 39 24.54 16.77 -14.31
N TYR A 40 25.13 17.33 -15.36
CA TYR A 40 25.89 18.57 -15.30
C TYR A 40 24.96 19.72 -14.93
N THR A 41 25.17 20.30 -13.75
CA THR A 41 24.52 21.54 -13.33
C THR A 41 25.57 22.68 -13.51
N PRO A 42 25.37 23.62 -14.46
CA PRO A 42 26.30 24.71 -14.67
C PRO A 42 26.48 25.52 -13.39
N GLY A 43 27.73 25.67 -12.93
CA GLY A 43 28.12 26.52 -11.79
C GLY A 43 28.42 25.80 -10.48
N GLN A 44 28.22 24.49 -10.37
CA GLN A 44 28.65 23.69 -9.20
C GLN A 44 29.82 22.78 -9.58
N PHE A 45 31.03 23.19 -9.24
CA PHE A 45 32.20 22.32 -9.30
C PHE A 45 32.27 21.52 -8.00
N ASN A 46 31.55 20.39 -7.95
CA ASN A 46 31.62 19.46 -6.82
C ASN A 46 32.23 18.15 -7.31
N PRO A 47 33.52 17.86 -6.97
CA PRO A 47 34.13 16.59 -7.33
C PRO A 47 33.50 15.46 -6.49
N GLN A 48 32.37 14.95 -6.94
CA GLN A 48 31.80 13.75 -6.34
C GLN A 48 32.63 12.54 -6.80
N PRO A 49 32.88 11.54 -5.93
CA PRO A 49 33.49 10.30 -6.35
C PRO A 49 32.65 9.68 -7.46
N MET A 50 33.29 9.25 -8.55
CA MET A 50 32.61 8.61 -9.68
C MET A 50 31.98 7.31 -9.20
N GLU A 51 30.66 7.34 -8.99
CA GLU A 51 29.88 6.13 -8.76
C GLU A 51 29.91 5.29 -10.02
N THR A 52 30.18 4.01 -9.85
CA THR A 52 30.07 3.03 -10.95
C THR A 52 28.80 2.24 -10.81
N THR A 53 28.15 1.96 -11.93
CA THR A 53 26.91 1.19 -12.01
C THR A 53 27.06 0.00 -12.93
N VAL A 54 26.23 -1.00 -12.73
CA VAL A 54 26.12 -2.20 -13.58
C VAL A 54 24.66 -2.43 -13.95
N ASP A 55 24.44 -2.96 -15.14
CA ASP A 55 23.13 -3.44 -15.56
C ASP A 55 23.09 -4.95 -15.37
N VAL A 56 22.01 -5.44 -14.77
CA VAL A 56 21.84 -6.86 -14.43
C VAL A 56 20.56 -7.37 -15.07
N VAL A 57 20.69 -8.42 -15.86
CA VAL A 57 19.55 -9.14 -16.44
C VAL A 57 19.26 -10.37 -15.59
N VAL A 58 18.04 -10.49 -15.09
CA VAL A 58 17.60 -11.55 -14.18
C VAL A 58 16.44 -12.30 -14.79
N LYS A 59 16.51 -13.63 -14.75
CA LYS A 59 15.41 -14.51 -15.09
C LYS A 59 14.61 -14.80 -13.81
N LEU A 60 13.37 -14.31 -13.76
CA LEU A 60 12.37 -14.62 -12.76
C LEU A 60 11.51 -15.82 -13.21
N PRO A 61 10.70 -16.42 -12.34
CA PRO A 61 9.85 -17.57 -12.71
C PRO A 61 8.90 -17.32 -13.88
N ASN A 62 8.37 -16.10 -13.99
CA ASN A 62 7.35 -15.74 -14.97
C ASN A 62 7.87 -14.88 -16.12
N GLU A 63 8.99 -14.18 -15.92
CA GLU A 63 9.51 -13.19 -16.87
C GLU A 63 11.02 -12.99 -16.72
N GLN A 64 11.59 -12.26 -17.66
CA GLN A 64 12.98 -11.81 -17.59
C GLN A 64 12.95 -10.29 -17.42
N MET A 65 13.65 -9.79 -16.39
CA MET A 65 13.75 -8.35 -16.08
C MET A 65 15.17 -7.85 -16.20
N GLU A 66 15.31 -6.62 -16.66
CA GLU A 66 16.58 -5.91 -16.71
C GLU A 66 16.58 -4.78 -15.69
N PHE A 67 17.52 -4.83 -14.74
CA PHE A 67 17.76 -3.79 -13.75
C PHE A 67 18.93 -2.94 -14.19
N LYS A 68 18.68 -1.67 -14.50
CA LYS A 68 19.66 -0.74 -15.03
C LYS A 68 20.28 0.13 -13.92
N GLN A 69 21.54 0.46 -14.10
CA GLN A 69 22.27 1.41 -13.25
C GLN A 69 22.29 1.04 -11.76
N LEU A 70 22.37 -0.25 -11.44
CA LEU A 70 22.55 -0.68 -10.06
C LEU A 70 23.94 -0.25 -9.55
N PRO A 71 24.05 0.28 -8.31
CA PRO A 71 25.33 0.71 -7.74
C PRO A 71 26.29 -0.48 -7.63
N SER A 72 27.43 -0.43 -8.32
CA SER A 72 28.34 -1.58 -8.44
C SER A 72 28.90 -2.08 -7.10
N ASN A 73 29.07 -1.16 -6.13
CA ASN A 73 29.66 -1.40 -4.83
C ASN A 73 28.65 -1.69 -3.69
N MET A 74 27.35 -1.72 -4.01
CA MET A 74 26.29 -2.04 -3.04
C MET A 74 25.81 -3.48 -3.19
N GLN A 75 25.14 -4.00 -2.15
CA GLN A 75 24.51 -5.33 -2.13
C GLN A 75 23.01 -5.25 -2.33
N ILE A 76 22.43 -4.06 -2.10
CA ILE A 76 21.00 -3.78 -2.21
C ILE A 76 20.80 -2.49 -2.98
N ALA A 77 19.76 -2.43 -3.80
CA ALA A 77 19.38 -1.23 -4.53
C ALA A 77 17.86 -1.13 -4.61
N ASN A 78 17.38 0.11 -4.62
CA ASN A 78 15.97 0.44 -4.79
C ASN A 78 15.75 0.90 -6.25
N SER A 79 14.74 0.34 -6.90
CA SER A 79 14.27 0.74 -8.22
C SER A 79 12.76 0.90 -8.17
N GLU A 80 12.28 2.13 -8.07
CA GLU A 80 10.86 2.46 -7.86
C GLU A 80 10.29 1.75 -6.62
N ASN A 81 9.33 0.83 -6.80
CA ASN A 81 8.74 0.02 -5.73
C ASN A 81 9.48 -1.30 -5.50
N LEU A 82 10.50 -1.59 -6.29
CA LEU A 82 11.26 -2.82 -6.19
C LEU A 82 12.54 -2.60 -5.37
N VAL A 83 12.83 -3.52 -4.50
CA VAL A 83 14.13 -3.63 -3.84
C VAL A 83 14.81 -4.89 -4.33
N VAL A 84 16.04 -4.76 -4.78
CA VAL A 84 16.80 -5.86 -5.35
C VAL A 84 18.08 -6.11 -4.58
N SER A 85 18.45 -7.37 -4.42
CA SER A 85 19.66 -7.75 -3.71
C SER A 85 20.23 -9.08 -4.21
N GLU A 86 21.56 -9.21 -4.12
CA GLU A 86 22.26 -10.48 -4.25
C GLU A 86 22.37 -11.24 -2.90
N SER A 87 22.21 -10.51 -1.78
CA SER A 87 22.40 -11.05 -0.43
C SER A 87 21.04 -11.35 0.20
N ARG A 88 20.92 -12.59 0.67
CA ARG A 88 19.75 -13.03 1.44
C ARG A 88 19.60 -12.24 2.73
N GLU A 89 20.72 -12.02 3.42
CA GLU A 89 20.73 -11.31 4.71
C GLU A 89 20.32 -9.86 4.55
N ALA A 90 20.78 -9.19 3.48
CA ALA A 90 20.39 -7.81 3.19
C ALA A 90 18.88 -7.72 2.85
N MET A 91 18.35 -8.71 2.12
CA MET A 91 16.93 -8.77 1.79
C MET A 91 16.07 -9.07 3.03
N ASP A 92 16.51 -9.97 3.90
CA ASP A 92 15.83 -10.29 5.17
C ASP A 92 15.75 -9.06 6.08
N ALA A 93 16.85 -8.32 6.22
CA ALA A 93 16.88 -7.07 6.98
C ALA A 93 15.90 -6.01 6.41
N GLU A 94 15.73 -5.96 5.10
CA GLU A 94 14.78 -5.06 4.45
C GLU A 94 13.32 -5.46 4.74
N VAL A 95 13.01 -6.75 4.67
CA VAL A 95 11.68 -7.29 5.04
C VAL A 95 11.39 -7.01 6.53
N GLU A 96 12.39 -7.21 7.39
CA GLU A 96 12.24 -6.91 8.82
C GLU A 96 11.99 -5.42 9.08
N ALA A 97 12.66 -4.53 8.34
CA ALA A 97 12.42 -3.09 8.40
C ALA A 97 10.98 -2.73 7.97
N MET A 98 10.46 -3.39 6.93
CA MET A 98 9.06 -3.22 6.50
C MET A 98 8.07 -3.66 7.59
N ILE A 99 8.32 -4.82 8.22
CA ILE A 99 7.47 -5.32 9.32
C ILE A 99 7.47 -4.32 10.48
N ARG A 100 8.63 -3.81 10.87
CA ARG A 100 8.76 -2.83 11.95
C ARG A 100 8.00 -1.56 11.65
N HIS A 101 8.18 -1.00 10.47
CA HIS A 101 7.47 0.21 10.03
C HIS A 101 5.95 0.01 10.03
N SER A 102 5.48 -1.14 9.52
CA SER A 102 4.04 -1.46 9.52
C SER A 102 3.48 -1.61 10.94
N LYS A 103 4.25 -2.21 11.87
CA LYS A 103 3.86 -2.28 13.28
C LYS A 103 3.75 -0.90 13.92
N GLU A 104 4.72 -0.01 13.69
CA GLU A 104 4.69 1.37 14.19
C GLU A 104 3.44 2.11 13.72
N ILE A 105 3.06 1.95 12.44
CA ILE A 105 1.83 2.55 11.89
C ILE A 105 0.60 2.00 12.62
N VAL A 106 0.47 0.69 12.75
CA VAL A 106 -0.68 0.06 13.41
C VAL A 106 -0.75 0.44 14.90
N GLU A 107 0.38 0.47 15.59
CA GLU A 107 0.44 0.87 17.00
C GLU A 107 0.12 2.35 17.21
N SER A 108 0.37 3.20 16.22
CA SER A 108 0.03 4.63 16.27
C SER A 108 -1.46 4.92 15.98
N GLU A 109 -2.20 3.98 15.44
CA GLU A 109 -3.62 4.14 15.09
C GLU A 109 -4.51 4.65 16.25
N PRO A 110 -4.42 4.10 17.48
CA PRO A 110 -5.23 4.58 18.60
C PRO A 110 -4.95 6.06 18.95
N TYR A 111 -3.67 6.47 18.85
CA TYR A 111 -3.28 7.86 19.07
C TYR A 111 -3.91 8.76 18.00
N HIS A 112 -3.81 8.41 16.74
CA HIS A 112 -4.38 9.20 15.64
C HIS A 112 -5.91 9.27 15.71
N LYS A 113 -6.59 8.19 16.10
CA LYS A 113 -8.04 8.19 16.35
C LYS A 113 -8.40 9.21 17.44
N LYS A 114 -7.70 9.19 18.57
CA LYS A 114 -7.91 10.16 19.66
C LYS A 114 -7.66 11.61 19.21
N VAL A 115 -6.59 11.85 18.46
CA VAL A 115 -6.31 13.19 17.91
C VAL A 115 -7.42 13.66 16.99
N MET A 116 -7.94 12.78 16.11
CA MET A 116 -9.06 13.11 15.23
C MET A 116 -10.32 13.50 16.02
N GLU A 117 -10.66 12.76 17.09
CA GLU A 117 -11.79 13.05 17.96
C GLU A 117 -11.63 14.41 18.67
N GLU A 118 -10.47 14.66 19.25
CA GLU A 118 -10.18 15.93 19.93
C GLU A 118 -10.16 17.11 18.94
N CYS A 119 -9.58 16.93 17.77
CA CYS A 119 -9.62 17.95 16.71
C CYS A 119 -11.05 18.25 16.23
N ALA A 120 -11.91 17.23 16.15
CA ALA A 120 -13.32 17.42 15.81
C ALA A 120 -14.05 18.25 16.87
N LYS A 121 -13.79 18.01 18.16
CA LYS A 121 -14.32 18.82 19.26
C LYS A 121 -13.84 20.27 19.20
N MET A 122 -12.53 20.47 18.96
CA MET A 122 -11.96 21.81 18.79
C MET A 122 -12.60 22.57 17.62
N ARG A 123 -12.82 21.89 16.48
CA ARG A 123 -13.51 22.49 15.33
C ARG A 123 -14.96 22.90 15.64
N ALA A 124 -15.67 22.08 16.41
CA ALA A 124 -17.04 22.41 16.84
C ALA A 124 -17.07 23.65 17.74
N ILE A 125 -16.06 23.85 18.59
CA ILE A 125 -15.91 25.05 19.42
C ILE A 125 -15.60 26.29 18.57
N LEU A 126 -14.69 26.14 17.61
CA LEU A 126 -14.27 27.24 16.72
C LEU A 126 -15.36 27.65 15.73
N ASN A 127 -16.19 26.73 15.31
CA ASN A 127 -17.29 26.97 14.38
C ASN A 127 -18.54 26.21 14.82
N PRO A 128 -19.44 26.86 15.60
CA PRO A 128 -20.69 26.25 16.08
C PRO A 128 -21.61 25.74 14.96
N GLN A 129 -21.51 26.29 13.76
CA GLN A 129 -22.31 25.83 12.62
C GLN A 129 -21.96 24.40 12.22
N ILE A 130 -20.68 24.02 12.25
CA ILE A 130 -20.24 22.64 11.97
C ILE A 130 -20.85 21.64 12.95
N ALA A 131 -21.00 22.04 14.23
CA ALA A 131 -21.64 21.19 15.22
C ALA A 131 -23.14 20.97 14.92
N LYS A 132 -23.85 22.02 14.47
CA LYS A 132 -25.26 21.91 14.05
C LYS A 132 -25.43 21.06 12.80
N ASP A 133 -24.59 21.28 11.80
CA ASP A 133 -24.63 20.54 10.54
C ASP A 133 -24.40 19.04 10.79
N ARG A 134 -23.46 18.70 11.67
CA ARG A 134 -23.19 17.31 12.07
C ARG A 134 -24.36 16.68 12.80
N GLN A 135 -24.98 17.41 13.73
CA GLN A 135 -26.16 16.94 14.43
C GLN A 135 -27.31 16.67 13.45
N GLN A 136 -27.55 17.57 12.51
CA GLN A 136 -28.56 17.39 11.48
C GLN A 136 -28.27 16.16 10.58
N GLU A 137 -27.01 15.93 10.25
CA GLU A 137 -26.61 14.76 9.46
C GLU A 137 -26.84 13.45 10.22
N GLU A 138 -26.51 13.41 11.53
CA GLU A 138 -26.81 12.28 12.41
C GLU A 138 -28.33 12.03 12.53
N ASP A 139 -29.12 13.08 12.72
CA ASP A 139 -30.58 13.00 12.80
C ASP A 139 -31.20 12.50 11.48
N ILE A 140 -30.70 12.97 10.33
CA ILE A 140 -31.12 12.51 9.00
C ILE A 140 -30.79 11.02 8.81
N ASN A 141 -29.64 10.57 9.26
CA ASN A 141 -29.25 9.18 9.14
C ASN A 141 -30.10 8.26 10.03
N ASN A 142 -30.41 8.70 11.25
CA ASN A 142 -31.30 8.00 12.16
C ASN A 142 -32.73 7.89 11.56
N LEU A 143 -33.29 9.01 11.07
CA LEU A 143 -34.59 9.01 10.40
C LEU A 143 -34.64 8.11 9.17
N LYS A 144 -33.58 8.09 8.35
CA LYS A 144 -33.49 7.17 7.21
C LYS A 144 -33.52 5.72 7.64
N SER A 145 -32.84 5.37 8.73
CA SER A 145 -32.83 4.03 9.29
C SER A 145 -34.22 3.63 9.80
N GLU A 146 -34.91 4.51 10.54
CA GLU A 146 -36.26 4.28 11.03
C GLU A 146 -37.28 4.11 9.87
N VAL A 147 -37.19 4.98 8.86
CA VAL A 147 -38.06 4.89 7.67
C VAL A 147 -37.83 3.57 6.92
N SER A 148 -36.58 3.12 6.83
CA SER A 148 -36.25 1.82 6.22
C SER A 148 -36.84 0.66 7.04
N GLY A 149 -36.74 0.70 8.35
CA GLY A 149 -37.36 -0.28 9.25
C GLY A 149 -38.88 -0.30 9.11
N MET A 150 -39.53 0.88 9.09
CA MET A 150 -40.99 0.96 8.88
C MET A 150 -41.42 0.43 7.52
N LYS A 151 -40.66 0.68 6.45
CA LYS A 151 -40.92 0.07 5.14
C LYS A 151 -40.84 -1.46 5.16
N GLY A 152 -39.87 -2.02 5.88
CA GLY A 152 -39.76 -3.45 6.10
C GLY A 152 -41.01 -4.03 6.77
N THR A 153 -41.43 -3.45 7.92
CA THR A 153 -42.62 -3.89 8.66
C THR A 153 -43.90 -3.76 7.85
N LEU A 154 -44.06 -2.69 7.07
CA LEU A 154 -45.21 -2.54 6.16
C LEU A 154 -45.21 -3.60 5.06
N THR A 155 -44.07 -3.98 4.54
CA THR A 155 -43.95 -5.06 3.54
C THR A 155 -44.34 -6.42 4.16
N ASP A 156 -43.92 -6.68 5.39
CA ASP A 156 -44.26 -7.90 6.14
C ASP A 156 -45.76 -7.97 6.44
N ILE A 157 -46.35 -6.88 6.91
CA ILE A 157 -47.81 -6.77 7.15
C ILE A 157 -48.57 -7.00 5.84
N LYS A 158 -48.13 -6.40 4.75
CA LYS A 158 -48.77 -6.62 3.43
C LYS A 158 -48.70 -8.08 2.99
N SER A 159 -47.56 -8.74 3.20
CA SER A 159 -47.40 -10.18 2.87
C SER A 159 -48.30 -11.06 3.74
N MET A 160 -48.39 -10.79 5.05
CA MET A 160 -49.27 -11.52 5.96
C MET A 160 -50.73 -11.32 5.60
N LEU A 161 -51.15 -10.11 5.22
CA LEU A 161 -52.52 -9.84 4.77
C LEU A 161 -52.84 -10.56 3.45
N SER A 162 -51.92 -10.63 2.51
CA SER A 162 -52.13 -11.37 1.25
C SER A 162 -52.32 -12.87 1.49
N VAL A 163 -51.50 -13.47 2.36
CA VAL A 163 -51.62 -14.88 2.75
C VAL A 163 -52.92 -15.15 3.51
N ALA A 164 -53.36 -14.24 4.38
CA ALA A 164 -54.62 -14.36 5.10
C ALA A 164 -55.83 -14.31 4.14
N LEU A 165 -55.83 -13.41 3.17
CA LEU A 165 -56.86 -13.28 2.16
C LEU A 165 -56.96 -14.52 1.24
N GLU A 166 -55.81 -15.08 0.85
CA GLU A 166 -55.80 -16.35 0.08
C GLU A 166 -56.42 -17.50 0.87
N LYS A 167 -56.11 -17.62 2.17
CA LYS A 167 -56.67 -18.67 3.03
C LYS A 167 -58.21 -18.55 3.22
N VAL A 168 -58.74 -17.32 3.20
CA VAL A 168 -60.19 -17.07 3.28
C VAL A 168 -60.89 -17.42 1.96
N ASN A 169 -60.24 -17.12 0.82
CA ASN A 169 -60.81 -17.44 -0.49
C ASN A 169 -60.77 -18.93 -0.85
N THR A 170 -59.85 -19.70 -0.28
CA THR A 170 -59.77 -21.17 -0.51
C THR A 170 -60.71 -21.98 0.36
N LYS A 171 -61.46 -21.36 1.30
CA LYS A 171 -62.47 -22.02 2.17
C LYS A 171 -63.92 -21.82 1.71
N LYS A 172 -64.10 -21.24 0.54
CA LYS A 172 -65.42 -21.11 -0.10
C LYS A 172 -65.48 -22.05 -1.32
#